data_026b944e0709e1744760c3b891238622
#
_entry.id   026b944e0709e1744760c3b891238622
#
_cell.length_a   1.000
_cell.length_b   1.000
_cell.length_c   1.000
_cell.angle_alpha   90.00
_cell.angle_beta   90.00
_cell.angle_gamma   90.00
#
_symmetry.space_group_name_H-M   'P 1'
#
loop_
_entity.id
_entity.type
_entity.pdbx_description
1 polymer ?
#
loop_
_entity_poly.entity_id
_entity_poly.type
_entity_poly.pdbx_seq_one_letter_code
_entity_poly.pdbx_strand_id
1 'polypeptide(L)'
;GLIGATHVFNQPADGYTVGAFTANIISAHIIKGNAKYDREEFEPLAVMIGYGMLLTAHADAPYSNLSELADYAKSNDVSLGVFGLNGPPALQTMKMAEELGFKFSSVTAYDETTCQMILNKEIDVTLGGGILRPCLMSGEAKGLAAYTTARIPIYPNVATLEAVSYT
;
A
#
# COMPACT_ATOMS: atom_id res chain seq x y z
N GLY A 1 13.27 -4.27 8.12
CA GLY A 1 13.66 -4.86 6.84
C GLY A 1 15.16 -4.95 6.65
N LEU A 2 15.92 -3.82 6.74
CA LEU A 2 17.37 -3.79 6.47
C LEU A 2 18.18 -4.76 7.33
N ILE A 3 17.93 -4.80 8.64
CA ILE A 3 18.66 -5.68 9.57
C ILE A 3 18.48 -7.15 9.18
N GLY A 4 17.25 -7.59 8.93
CA GLY A 4 16.96 -8.97 8.54
C GLY A 4 17.55 -9.33 7.18
N ALA A 5 17.45 -8.44 6.18
CA ALA A 5 18.06 -8.66 4.88
C ALA A 5 19.58 -8.75 4.97
N THR A 6 20.23 -7.85 5.71
CA THR A 6 21.68 -7.87 5.94
C THR A 6 22.11 -9.14 6.70
N HIS A 7 21.29 -9.62 7.65
CA HIS A 7 21.59 -10.86 8.36
C HIS A 7 21.62 -12.07 7.41
N VAL A 8 20.58 -12.22 6.58
CA VAL A 8 20.51 -13.32 5.60
C VAL A 8 21.65 -13.23 4.58
N PHE A 9 21.92 -12.04 4.07
CA PHE A 9 23.01 -11.79 3.12
C PHE A 9 24.38 -12.23 3.65
N ASN A 10 24.64 -12.03 4.96
CA ASN A 10 25.92 -12.39 5.59
C ASN A 10 26.04 -13.89 5.97
N GLN A 11 25.01 -14.70 5.72
CA GLN A 11 25.09 -16.13 6.00
C GLN A 11 25.80 -16.88 4.86
N PRO A 12 26.39 -18.06 5.13
CA PRO A 12 26.94 -18.92 4.08
C PRO A 12 25.85 -19.29 3.07
N ALA A 13 26.20 -19.29 1.79
CA ALA A 13 25.31 -19.71 0.70
C ALA A 13 25.27 -21.25 0.56
N ASP A 14 25.00 -21.94 1.66
CA ASP A 14 24.99 -23.41 1.78
C ASP A 14 23.59 -24.03 1.69
N GLY A 15 22.56 -23.20 1.51
CA GLY A 15 21.16 -23.62 1.39
C GLY A 15 20.41 -23.79 2.72
N TYR A 16 21.07 -23.55 3.87
CA TYR A 16 20.42 -23.70 5.19
C TYR A 16 19.81 -22.38 5.72
N THR A 17 20.12 -21.24 5.11
CA THR A 17 19.51 -19.96 5.45
C THR A 17 18.69 -19.42 4.32
N VAL A 18 17.38 -19.26 4.55
CA VAL A 18 16.44 -18.71 3.59
C VAL A 18 15.74 -17.48 4.19
N GLY A 19 15.68 -16.40 3.43
CA GLY A 19 14.98 -15.17 3.83
C GLY A 19 13.62 -15.01 3.15
N ALA A 20 12.59 -14.67 3.92
CA ALA A 20 11.30 -14.24 3.37
C ALA A 20 11.21 -12.71 3.42
N PHE A 21 11.18 -12.07 2.26
CA PHE A 21 11.17 -10.62 2.14
C PHE A 21 10.07 -10.14 1.20
N THR A 22 9.52 -8.96 1.48
CA THR A 22 8.79 -8.22 0.45
C THR A 22 9.82 -7.56 -0.48
N ALA A 23 9.63 -7.68 -1.80
CA ALA A 23 10.59 -7.20 -2.80
C ALA A 23 10.95 -5.72 -2.64
N ASN A 24 9.99 -4.89 -2.19
CA ASN A 24 10.22 -3.48 -1.95
C ASN A 24 11.16 -3.19 -0.78
N ILE A 25 11.24 -4.05 0.24
CA ILE A 25 12.17 -3.86 1.37
C ILE A 25 13.62 -3.94 0.88
N ILE A 26 13.93 -4.97 0.09
CA ILE A 26 15.26 -5.13 -0.49
C ILE A 26 15.59 -3.94 -1.40
N SER A 27 14.74 -3.66 -2.38
CA SER A 27 14.98 -2.60 -3.38
C SER A 27 15.05 -1.20 -2.76
N ALA A 28 14.21 -0.88 -1.78
CA ALA A 28 14.21 0.45 -1.16
C ALA A 28 15.52 0.77 -0.43
N HIS A 29 16.16 -0.22 0.19
CA HIS A 29 17.43 0.00 0.87
C HIS A 29 18.61 0.13 -0.09
N ILE A 30 18.57 -0.57 -1.22
CA ILE A 30 19.53 -0.40 -2.32
C ILE A 30 19.41 1.01 -2.91
N ILE A 31 18.20 1.43 -3.28
CA ILE A 31 17.93 2.76 -3.88
C ILE A 31 18.35 3.89 -2.92
N LYS A 32 18.15 3.73 -1.62
CA LYS A 32 18.56 4.70 -0.59
C LYS A 32 20.07 4.69 -0.31
N GLY A 33 20.83 3.77 -0.89
CA GLY A 33 22.28 3.64 -0.71
C GLY A 33 22.70 3.20 0.71
N ASN A 34 21.79 2.62 1.50
CA ASN A 34 22.10 2.16 2.85
C ASN A 34 22.17 0.63 2.97
N ALA A 35 21.93 -0.11 1.89
CA ALA A 35 22.16 -1.54 1.81
C ALA A 35 23.66 -1.83 1.67
N LYS A 36 24.09 -2.96 2.25
CA LYS A 36 25.44 -3.54 2.07
C LYS A 36 25.41 -4.75 1.14
N TYR A 37 24.40 -4.81 0.28
CA TYR A 37 24.14 -5.87 -0.69
C TYR A 37 23.53 -5.26 -1.95
N ASP A 38 23.71 -5.89 -3.09
CA ASP A 38 23.05 -5.58 -4.34
C ASP A 38 21.93 -6.58 -4.64
N ARG A 39 21.07 -6.22 -5.57
CA ARG A 39 19.91 -7.03 -5.95
C ARG A 39 20.32 -8.38 -6.54
N GLU A 40 21.39 -8.37 -7.31
CA GLU A 40 21.94 -9.53 -8.02
C GLU A 40 22.59 -10.55 -7.09
N GLU A 41 22.86 -10.18 -5.83
CA GLU A 41 23.45 -11.06 -4.83
C GLU A 41 22.42 -11.93 -4.10
N PHE A 42 21.12 -11.69 -4.34
CA PHE A 42 20.04 -12.54 -3.85
C PHE A 42 19.56 -13.48 -4.94
N GLU A 43 19.48 -14.77 -4.64
CA GLU A 43 18.87 -15.77 -5.51
C GLU A 43 17.40 -15.98 -5.11
N PRO A 44 16.42 -15.51 -5.95
CA PRO A 44 15.02 -15.69 -5.63
C PRO A 44 14.58 -17.13 -5.85
N LEU A 45 14.05 -17.75 -4.82
CA LEU A 45 13.57 -19.14 -4.86
C LEU A 45 12.11 -19.23 -5.32
N ALA A 46 11.24 -18.38 -4.77
CA ALA A 46 9.82 -18.39 -5.10
C ALA A 46 9.13 -17.08 -4.69
N VAL A 47 8.04 -16.75 -5.36
CA VAL A 47 7.07 -15.76 -4.91
C VAL A 47 5.97 -16.48 -4.14
N MET A 48 5.92 -16.28 -2.84
CA MET A 48 4.95 -16.96 -1.96
C MET A 48 3.62 -16.23 -1.90
N ILE A 49 3.62 -14.89 -1.93
CA ILE A 49 2.43 -14.05 -1.75
C ILE A 49 2.56 -12.79 -2.62
N GLY A 50 1.47 -12.44 -3.30
CA GLY A 50 1.26 -11.13 -3.90
C GLY A 50 0.28 -10.31 -3.06
N TYR A 51 0.67 -9.13 -2.63
CA TYR A 51 -0.21 -8.25 -1.86
C TYR A 51 -1.05 -7.38 -2.80
N GLY A 52 -2.35 -7.66 -2.85
CA GLY A 52 -3.32 -6.74 -3.46
C GLY A 52 -3.65 -5.63 -2.47
N MET A 53 -3.16 -4.42 -2.69
CA MET A 53 -3.48 -3.27 -1.85
C MET A 53 -4.65 -2.48 -2.44
N LEU A 54 -5.52 -2.01 -1.57
CA LEU A 54 -6.64 -1.14 -1.91
C LEU A 54 -6.51 0.20 -1.17
N LEU A 55 -6.82 1.28 -1.86
CA LEU A 55 -7.23 2.52 -1.21
C LEU A 55 -8.65 2.32 -0.70
N THR A 56 -8.85 2.47 0.59
CA THR A 56 -10.09 2.07 1.30
C THR A 56 -10.61 3.24 2.12
N ALA A 57 -11.92 3.42 2.13
CA ALA A 57 -12.63 4.41 2.93
C ALA A 57 -13.81 3.78 3.68
N HIS A 58 -14.39 4.51 4.64
CA HIS A 58 -15.65 4.14 5.27
C HIS A 58 -16.78 4.04 4.22
N ALA A 59 -17.73 3.13 4.41
CA ALA A 59 -18.83 2.94 3.46
C ALA A 59 -19.64 4.22 3.22
N ASP A 60 -19.85 5.03 4.27
CA ASP A 60 -20.61 6.29 4.20
C ASP A 60 -19.78 7.48 3.67
N ALA A 61 -18.51 7.29 3.30
CA ALA A 61 -17.72 8.39 2.72
C ALA A 61 -18.42 8.95 1.47
N PRO A 62 -18.39 10.29 1.24
CA PRO A 62 -19.13 10.94 0.14
C PRO A 62 -18.51 10.69 -1.25
N TYR A 63 -17.62 9.75 -1.39
CA TYR A 63 -16.96 9.32 -2.62
C TYR A 63 -16.88 7.80 -2.65
N SER A 64 -17.02 7.19 -3.83
CA SER A 64 -17.07 5.73 -4.03
C SER A 64 -15.99 5.20 -4.97
N ASN A 65 -15.17 6.06 -5.53
CA ASN A 65 -14.05 5.73 -6.40
C ASN A 65 -12.98 6.83 -6.33
N LEU A 66 -11.85 6.60 -7.01
CA LEU A 66 -10.72 7.52 -6.98
C LEU A 66 -11.04 8.91 -7.56
N SER A 67 -11.83 8.97 -8.64
CA SER A 67 -12.19 10.25 -9.26
C SER A 67 -13.05 11.11 -8.33
N GLU A 68 -14.05 10.50 -7.72
CA GLU A 68 -14.91 11.19 -6.75
C GLU A 68 -14.13 11.62 -5.49
N LEU A 69 -13.19 10.80 -5.02
CA LEU A 69 -12.27 11.18 -3.94
C LEU A 69 -11.43 12.40 -4.33
N ALA A 70 -10.87 12.40 -5.55
CA ALA A 70 -10.04 13.49 -6.03
C ALA A 70 -10.85 14.80 -6.12
N ASP A 71 -12.07 14.75 -6.66
CA ASP A 71 -12.93 15.92 -6.74
C ASP A 71 -13.37 16.43 -5.37
N TYR A 72 -13.71 15.54 -4.46
CA TYR A 72 -14.07 15.89 -3.08
C TYR A 72 -12.90 16.55 -2.32
N ALA A 73 -11.71 15.97 -2.43
CA ALA A 73 -10.52 16.41 -1.71
C ALA A 73 -9.94 17.76 -2.20
N LYS A 74 -10.39 18.27 -3.37
CA LYS A 74 -10.02 19.62 -3.82
C LYS A 74 -10.62 20.74 -2.94
N SER A 75 -11.70 20.46 -2.24
CA SER A 75 -12.45 21.45 -1.46
C SER A 75 -12.72 21.02 -0.02
N ASN A 76 -12.32 19.81 0.35
CA ASN A 76 -12.56 19.24 1.67
C ASN A 76 -11.29 18.58 2.21
N ASP A 77 -11.17 18.58 3.51
CA ASP A 77 -10.10 17.86 4.19
C ASP A 77 -10.31 16.36 4.09
N VAL A 78 -9.26 15.64 3.71
CA VAL A 78 -9.21 14.17 3.69
C VAL A 78 -7.88 13.73 4.27
N SER A 79 -7.94 12.95 5.35
CA SER A 79 -6.77 12.37 6.01
C SER A 79 -6.40 11.01 5.42
N LEU A 80 -5.11 10.73 5.30
CA LEU A 80 -4.56 9.47 4.82
C LEU A 80 -3.77 8.75 5.91
N GLY A 81 -4.18 7.53 6.25
CA GLY A 81 -3.40 6.61 7.09
C GLY A 81 -2.56 5.66 6.24
N VAL A 82 -1.28 5.49 6.57
CA VAL A 82 -0.37 4.61 5.84
C VAL A 82 0.51 3.78 6.75
N PHE A 83 0.89 2.60 6.30
CA PHE A 83 1.96 1.81 6.92
C PHE A 83 3.31 2.37 6.46
N GLY A 84 3.87 3.29 7.25
CA GLY A 84 5.16 3.92 6.97
C GLY A 84 5.14 4.92 5.80
N LEU A 85 5.59 6.13 6.06
CA LEU A 85 5.57 7.25 5.08
C LEU A 85 6.47 7.03 3.86
N ASN A 86 7.54 6.27 4.01
CA ASN A 86 8.55 6.07 2.97
C ASN A 86 8.36 4.76 2.18
N GLY A 87 7.27 4.06 2.41
CA GLY A 87 6.92 2.85 1.66
C GLY A 87 6.42 3.18 0.24
N PRO A 88 6.73 2.35 -0.77
CA PRO A 88 6.29 2.59 -2.15
C PRO A 88 4.79 2.85 -2.29
N PRO A 89 3.87 2.14 -1.62
CA PRO A 89 2.44 2.42 -1.73
C PRO A 89 2.05 3.80 -1.22
N ALA A 90 2.65 4.27 -0.12
CA ALA A 90 2.38 5.60 0.43
C ALA A 90 2.89 6.70 -0.51
N LEU A 91 4.12 6.56 -1.01
CA LEU A 91 4.71 7.50 -1.96
C LEU A 91 3.91 7.56 -3.27
N GLN A 92 3.49 6.40 -3.78
CA GLN A 92 2.64 6.32 -4.97
C GLN A 92 1.29 7.01 -4.75
N THR A 93 0.67 6.83 -3.58
CA THR A 93 -0.60 7.49 -3.24
C THR A 93 -0.47 9.00 -3.16
N MET A 94 0.59 9.50 -2.54
CA MET A 94 0.84 10.95 -2.47
C MET A 94 1.10 11.54 -3.85
N LYS A 95 1.90 10.86 -4.68
CA LYS A 95 2.16 11.29 -6.05
C LYS A 95 0.89 11.27 -6.90
N MET A 96 0.09 10.22 -6.80
CA MET A 96 -1.22 10.13 -7.46
C MET A 96 -2.13 11.31 -7.08
N ALA A 97 -2.20 11.65 -5.79
CA ALA A 97 -3.00 12.79 -5.33
C ALA A 97 -2.53 14.10 -5.99
N GLU A 98 -1.22 14.32 -6.03
CA GLU A 98 -0.63 15.50 -6.68
C GLU A 98 -0.99 15.57 -8.18
N GLU A 99 -0.89 14.44 -8.91
CA GLU A 99 -1.22 14.36 -10.34
C GLU A 99 -2.73 14.54 -10.61
N LEU A 100 -3.59 14.11 -9.68
CA LEU A 100 -5.03 14.36 -9.72
C LEU A 100 -5.45 15.76 -9.21
N GLY A 101 -4.48 16.59 -8.83
CA GLY A 101 -4.69 17.99 -8.46
C GLY A 101 -5.24 18.21 -7.07
N PHE A 102 -5.01 17.27 -6.13
CA PHE A 102 -5.38 17.43 -4.73
C PHE A 102 -4.24 17.05 -3.78
N LYS A 103 -4.40 17.37 -2.50
CA LYS A 103 -3.50 16.93 -1.43
C LYS A 103 -4.31 16.43 -0.25
N PHE A 104 -3.83 15.38 0.39
CA PHE A 104 -4.38 14.98 1.69
C PHE A 104 -4.08 16.05 2.73
N SER A 105 -5.07 16.39 3.56
CA SER A 105 -4.93 17.37 4.63
C SER A 105 -3.94 16.92 5.70
N SER A 106 -3.83 15.62 5.91
CA SER A 106 -2.81 14.99 6.74
C SER A 106 -2.44 13.61 6.21
N VAL A 107 -1.17 13.22 6.40
CA VAL A 107 -0.67 11.87 6.12
C VAL A 107 0.01 11.34 7.36
N THR A 108 -0.56 10.33 7.98
CA THR A 108 -0.08 9.78 9.25
C THR A 108 0.41 8.34 9.05
N ALA A 109 1.63 8.08 9.56
CA ALA A 109 2.18 6.73 9.58
C ALA A 109 1.73 6.00 10.83
N TYR A 110 1.33 4.76 10.62
CA TYR A 110 0.96 3.82 11.67
C TYR A 110 1.82 2.56 11.55
N ASP A 111 2.00 1.83 12.64
CA ASP A 111 2.63 0.50 12.61
C ASP A 111 1.75 -0.52 11.92
N GLU A 112 0.44 -0.31 11.96
CA GLU A 112 -0.57 -1.08 11.26
C GLU A 112 -1.81 -0.21 11.01
N THR A 113 -2.43 -0.34 9.83
CA THR A 113 -3.72 0.29 9.55
C THR A 113 -4.83 -0.74 9.67
N THR A 114 -5.83 -0.49 10.52
CA THR A 114 -6.88 -1.46 10.86
C THR A 114 -8.26 -1.02 10.39
N CYS A 115 -9.21 -1.96 10.34
CA CYS A 115 -10.62 -1.66 10.08
C CYS A 115 -11.16 -0.63 11.09
N GLN A 116 -10.81 -0.75 12.38
CA GLN A 116 -11.33 0.15 13.42
C GLN A 116 -11.01 1.62 13.16
N MET A 117 -9.83 1.91 12.64
CA MET A 117 -9.44 3.30 12.33
C MET A 117 -10.35 3.94 11.26
N ILE A 118 -10.75 3.16 10.26
CA ILE A 118 -11.72 3.59 9.24
C ILE A 118 -13.12 3.69 9.84
N LEU A 119 -13.55 2.68 10.60
CA LEU A 119 -14.92 2.63 11.16
C LEU A 119 -15.14 3.70 12.22
N ASN A 120 -14.12 4.00 13.02
CA ASN A 120 -14.16 5.09 14.00
C ASN A 120 -13.93 6.49 13.37
N LYS A 121 -13.65 6.56 12.06
CA LYS A 121 -13.34 7.80 11.35
C LYS A 121 -12.12 8.53 11.92
N GLU A 122 -11.14 7.79 12.44
CA GLU A 122 -9.86 8.33 12.87
C GLU A 122 -9.01 8.77 11.67
N ILE A 123 -9.21 8.10 10.54
CA ILE A 123 -8.67 8.42 9.22
C ILE A 123 -9.76 8.25 8.17
N ASP A 124 -9.76 9.09 7.15
CA ASP A 124 -10.77 9.07 6.08
C ASP A 124 -10.47 7.99 5.05
N VAL A 125 -9.21 7.85 4.68
CA VAL A 125 -8.74 6.82 3.75
C VAL A 125 -7.47 6.15 4.25
N THR A 126 -7.28 4.90 3.87
CA THR A 126 -6.06 4.15 4.15
C THR A 126 -5.70 3.21 3.02
N LEU A 127 -4.42 2.86 2.97
CA LEU A 127 -3.91 1.79 2.12
C LEU A 127 -3.79 0.51 2.93
N GLY A 128 -4.43 -0.54 2.46
CA GLY A 128 -4.34 -1.83 3.10
C GLY A 128 -4.61 -2.98 2.14
N GLY A 129 -4.20 -4.15 2.57
CA GLY A 129 -4.44 -5.42 1.88
C GLY A 129 -5.41 -6.29 2.69
N GLY A 130 -4.98 -7.51 2.95
CA GLY A 130 -5.79 -8.52 3.66
C GLY A 130 -6.28 -8.12 5.05
N ILE A 131 -5.60 -7.20 5.72
CA ILE A 131 -5.97 -6.72 7.06
C ILE A 131 -7.30 -5.93 7.06
N LEU A 132 -7.63 -5.25 5.95
CA LEU A 132 -8.91 -4.53 5.79
C LEU A 132 -10.03 -5.41 5.23
N ARG A 133 -9.74 -6.69 4.97
CA ARG A 133 -10.73 -7.62 4.43
C ARG A 133 -11.99 -7.74 5.28
N PRO A 134 -11.95 -7.81 6.62
CA PRO A 134 -13.17 -7.94 7.42
C PRO A 134 -14.17 -6.81 7.15
N CYS A 135 -13.76 -5.55 7.21
CA CYS A 135 -14.66 -4.40 6.99
C CYS A 135 -15.04 -4.21 5.51
N LEU A 136 -14.20 -4.61 4.57
CA LEU A 136 -14.55 -4.62 3.15
C LEU A 136 -15.59 -5.69 2.83
N MET A 137 -15.50 -6.88 3.43
CA MET A 137 -16.45 -7.98 3.21
C MET A 137 -17.78 -7.76 3.92
N SER A 138 -17.77 -7.08 5.09
CA SER A 138 -19.03 -6.72 5.79
C SER A 138 -19.76 -5.55 5.12
N GLY A 139 -19.09 -4.83 4.20
CA GLY A 139 -19.64 -3.64 3.56
C GLY A 139 -19.59 -2.37 4.42
N GLU A 140 -18.90 -2.40 5.57
CA GLU A 140 -18.69 -1.23 6.43
C GLU A 140 -17.59 -0.31 5.89
N ALA A 141 -16.72 -0.84 5.03
CA ALA A 141 -15.74 -0.09 4.26
C ALA A 141 -15.87 -0.41 2.77
N LYS A 142 -15.36 0.48 1.92
CA LYS A 142 -15.34 0.32 0.47
C LYS A 142 -13.97 0.59 -0.12
N GLY A 143 -13.60 -0.19 -1.15
CA GLY A 143 -12.40 0.03 -1.93
C GLY A 143 -12.62 1.09 -2.99
N LEU A 144 -11.73 2.07 -3.07
CA LEU A 144 -11.79 3.18 -4.03
C LEU A 144 -10.95 2.90 -5.28
N ALA A 145 -9.78 2.28 -5.10
CA ALA A 145 -8.89 1.89 -6.17
C ALA A 145 -7.99 0.72 -5.74
N ALA A 146 -7.61 -0.14 -6.68
CA ALA A 146 -6.69 -1.23 -6.46
C ALA A 146 -5.29 -0.91 -7.01
N TYR A 147 -4.28 -1.14 -6.21
CA TYR A 147 -2.86 -0.95 -6.55
C TYR A 147 -2.28 -2.23 -7.18
N THR A 148 -2.96 -2.72 -8.19
CA THR A 148 -2.62 -3.95 -8.92
C THR A 148 -2.80 -3.72 -10.41
N THR A 149 -2.09 -4.47 -11.23
CA THR A 149 -2.20 -4.43 -12.69
C THR A 149 -3.49 -5.09 -13.22
N ALA A 150 -4.10 -5.94 -12.41
CA ALA A 150 -5.39 -6.58 -12.71
C ALA A 150 -6.34 -6.43 -11.52
N ARG A 151 -7.65 -6.48 -11.78
CA ARG A 151 -8.66 -6.45 -10.71
C ARG A 151 -8.44 -7.58 -9.72
N ILE A 152 -8.59 -7.29 -8.44
CA ILE A 152 -8.48 -8.28 -7.38
C ILE A 152 -9.74 -9.15 -7.41
N PRO A 153 -9.65 -10.48 -7.58
CA PRO A 153 -10.82 -11.34 -7.79
C PRO A 153 -11.89 -11.25 -6.70
N ILE A 154 -11.49 -11.05 -5.44
CA ILE A 154 -12.43 -10.91 -4.33
C ILE A 154 -13.07 -9.50 -4.24
N TYR A 155 -12.58 -8.54 -5.01
CA TYR A 155 -13.12 -7.18 -5.12
C TYR A 155 -13.29 -6.77 -6.60
N PRO A 156 -14.11 -7.49 -7.37
CA PRO A 156 -14.18 -7.33 -8.83
C PRO A 156 -14.69 -5.96 -9.28
N ASN A 157 -15.42 -5.28 -8.40
CA ASN A 157 -15.99 -3.95 -8.67
C ASN A 157 -15.01 -2.80 -8.41
N VAL A 158 -13.87 -3.06 -7.75
CA VAL A 158 -12.86 -2.02 -7.51
C VAL A 158 -11.96 -1.92 -8.73
N ALA A 159 -11.92 -0.72 -9.32
CA ALA A 159 -11.06 -0.46 -10.48
C ALA A 159 -9.58 -0.42 -10.07
N THR A 160 -8.70 -0.82 -10.98
CA THR A 160 -7.26 -0.62 -10.80
C THR A 160 -6.89 0.85 -11.02
N LEU A 161 -5.74 1.29 -10.51
CA LEU A 161 -5.24 2.65 -10.79
C LEU A 161 -5.13 2.92 -12.30
N GLU A 162 -4.63 1.95 -13.05
CA GLU A 162 -4.53 2.03 -14.52
C GLU A 162 -5.90 2.20 -15.19
N ALA A 163 -6.94 1.51 -14.70
CA ALA A 163 -8.29 1.59 -15.27
C ALA A 163 -9.00 2.94 -14.99
N VAL A 164 -8.54 3.70 -14.00
CA VAL A 164 -9.08 5.04 -13.69
C VAL A 164 -8.23 6.17 -14.28
N SER A 165 -7.46 5.88 -15.32
CA SER A 165 -6.64 6.84 -16.08
C SER A 165 -5.47 7.43 -15.30
N TYR A 166 -4.96 6.69 -14.33
CA TYR A 166 -3.68 6.97 -13.75
C TYR A 166 -2.60 6.21 -14.56
N THR A 167 -2.21 6.78 -15.67
CA THR A 167 -1.13 6.32 -16.57
C THR A 167 -0.01 7.34 -16.61
#